data_efe33024fc87ae662466c5551b43f349
#
_entry.id   efe33024fc87ae662466c5551b43f349
#
_cell.length_a   1.000
_cell.length_b   1.000
_cell.length_c   1.000
_cell.angle_alpha   90.00
_cell.angle_beta   90.00
_cell.angle_gamma   90.00
#
_symmetry.space_group_name_H-M   'P 1'
#
loop_
_entity.id
_entity.type
_entity.pdbx_description
1 polymer ?
#
loop_
_entity_poly.entity_id
_entity_poly.type
_entity_poly.pdbx_seq_one_letter_code
_entity_poly.pdbx_strand_id
1 'polypeptide(L)'
;MISEAARMPAKLSVNLNAIAMLRNRRDLPWPSVTGLGRIALAAGAHGLTVHPRPDERHTRNSDLPEIRSLIDDEFPRAEFNIEGYPTEDFLLLVEKHQPEQVTLVPDDPAQATSDHGWNFATQAAFLTPIVKRLKKGGFRVSLFSDPNPDWVAAARDTGADRIELYTGPYGSYHTDSAKAAKELERLGKTADAALAAGLQVNAGHDLVVGNLPALVKRIPALAEVSIGHGLTADALEYGMAGTVGRFLKACGW
;
A
#
# COMPACT_ATOMS: atom_id res chain seq x y z
N MET A 1 -21.98 -19.95 -2.45
CA MET A 1 -21.13 -20.08 -3.67
C MET A 1 -21.20 -18.74 -4.38
N ILE A 2 -20.17 -17.91 -4.24
CA ILE A 2 -20.02 -16.68 -5.06
C ILE A 2 -19.68 -17.21 -6.46
N SER A 3 -20.46 -16.83 -7.45
CA SER A 3 -20.28 -17.26 -8.82
C SER A 3 -18.86 -16.88 -9.30
N GLU A 4 -18.26 -17.70 -10.13
CA GLU A 4 -16.96 -17.47 -10.78
C GLU A 4 -16.96 -16.26 -11.73
N ALA A 5 -18.11 -15.63 -11.92
CA ALA A 5 -18.33 -14.43 -12.73
C ALA A 5 -18.03 -13.17 -11.92
N ALA A 6 -16.87 -12.59 -12.16
CA ALA A 6 -16.34 -11.29 -11.78
C ALA A 6 -15.28 -11.27 -10.66
N ARG A 7 -14.29 -12.14 -10.76
CA ARG A 7 -13.07 -11.99 -9.98
C ARG A 7 -12.23 -10.88 -10.62
N MET A 8 -12.33 -9.66 -10.10
CA MET A 8 -11.43 -8.58 -10.55
C MET A 8 -10.03 -8.85 -9.99
N PRO A 9 -8.97 -8.89 -10.83
CA PRO A 9 -7.61 -9.00 -10.35
C PRO A 9 -7.26 -7.86 -9.38
N ALA A 10 -6.39 -8.12 -8.40
CA ALA A 10 -5.93 -7.09 -7.49
C ALA A 10 -5.12 -6.04 -8.26
N LYS A 11 -5.38 -4.75 -8.00
CA LYS A 11 -4.58 -3.66 -8.56
C LYS A 11 -3.16 -3.70 -7.99
N LEU A 12 -2.19 -3.31 -8.80
CA LEU A 12 -0.79 -3.14 -8.39
C LEU A 12 -0.48 -1.65 -8.23
N SER A 13 -0.18 -1.21 -7.01
CA SER A 13 0.45 0.07 -6.72
C SER A 13 1.93 -0.13 -6.47
N VAL A 14 2.78 0.59 -7.22
CA VAL A 14 4.24 0.51 -7.05
C VAL A 14 4.66 1.50 -5.99
N ASN A 15 5.15 0.98 -4.85
CA ASN A 15 5.67 1.80 -3.77
C ASN A 15 7.12 2.21 -4.09
N LEU A 16 7.34 3.52 -4.20
CA LEU A 16 8.60 4.10 -4.64
C LEU A 16 9.64 4.34 -3.52
N ASN A 17 9.30 4.01 -2.27
CA ASN A 17 10.16 4.29 -1.12
C ASN A 17 11.55 3.67 -1.22
N ALA A 18 11.67 2.41 -1.66
CA ALA A 18 12.95 1.73 -1.81
C ALA A 18 13.83 2.38 -2.89
N ILE A 19 13.22 2.85 -3.97
CA ILE A 19 13.89 3.61 -5.03
C ILE A 19 14.40 4.95 -4.48
N ALA A 20 13.55 5.67 -3.77
CA ALA A 20 13.88 6.94 -3.15
C ALA A 20 14.98 6.79 -2.09
N MET A 21 14.96 5.71 -1.30
CA MET A 21 16.02 5.39 -0.35
C MET A 21 17.35 5.15 -1.06
N LEU A 22 17.36 4.44 -2.19
CA LEU A 22 18.58 4.23 -2.99
C LEU A 22 19.12 5.57 -3.56
N ARG A 23 18.26 6.45 -4.08
CA ARG A 23 18.63 7.80 -4.50
C ARG A 23 19.27 8.58 -3.36
N ASN A 24 18.72 8.50 -2.16
CA ASN A 24 19.20 9.26 -1.01
C ASN A 24 20.59 8.81 -0.50
N ARG A 25 21.12 7.70 -0.99
CA ARG A 25 22.50 7.25 -0.63
C ARG A 25 23.60 8.13 -1.24
N ARG A 26 23.26 8.98 -2.22
CA ARG A 26 24.17 9.91 -2.89
C ARG A 26 23.46 11.24 -3.12
N ASP A 27 24.23 12.33 -3.19
CA ASP A 27 23.71 13.64 -3.60
C ASP A 27 23.74 13.76 -5.13
N LEU A 28 22.92 12.90 -5.77
CA LEU A 28 22.83 12.77 -7.23
C LEU A 28 21.35 12.53 -7.61
N PRO A 29 20.91 12.92 -8.83
CA PRO A 29 19.50 12.84 -9.24
C PRO A 29 19.04 11.42 -9.63
N TRP A 30 19.88 10.42 -9.50
CA TRP A 30 19.55 9.03 -9.83
C TRP A 30 19.75 8.06 -8.66
N PRO A 31 18.92 6.97 -8.66
CA PRO A 31 17.84 6.70 -9.61
C PRO A 31 16.73 7.76 -9.52
N SER A 32 16.17 8.18 -10.68
CA SER A 32 15.03 9.10 -10.70
C SER A 32 13.78 8.40 -10.17
N VAL A 33 13.21 8.90 -9.09
CA VAL A 33 12.00 8.35 -8.47
C VAL A 33 10.82 8.47 -9.44
N THR A 34 10.58 9.68 -9.95
CA THR A 34 9.52 9.96 -10.93
C THR A 34 9.75 9.23 -12.25
N GLY A 35 11.01 9.12 -12.70
CA GLY A 35 11.36 8.37 -13.91
C GLY A 35 11.04 6.89 -13.82
N LEU A 36 11.34 6.24 -12.69
CA LEU A 36 10.99 4.83 -12.47
C LEU A 36 9.48 4.65 -12.23
N GLY A 37 8.82 5.61 -11.58
CA GLY A 37 7.37 5.66 -11.50
C GLY A 37 6.69 5.70 -12.88
N ARG A 38 7.22 6.54 -13.80
CA ARG A 38 6.74 6.61 -15.19
C ARG A 38 6.87 5.27 -15.91
N ILE A 39 8.01 4.60 -15.78
CA ILE A 39 8.23 3.28 -16.38
C ILE A 39 7.25 2.25 -15.80
N ALA A 40 7.00 2.30 -14.48
CA ALA A 40 6.05 1.40 -13.83
C ALA A 40 4.62 1.60 -14.34
N LEU A 41 4.15 2.84 -14.42
CA LEU A 41 2.81 3.17 -14.93
C LEU A 41 2.68 2.83 -16.43
N ALA A 42 3.69 3.13 -17.24
CA ALA A 42 3.71 2.76 -18.66
C ALA A 42 3.70 1.24 -18.88
N ALA A 43 4.23 0.46 -17.94
CA ALA A 43 4.20 -1.01 -17.96
C ALA A 43 2.88 -1.60 -17.43
N GLY A 44 1.92 -0.76 -17.02
CA GLY A 44 0.57 -1.18 -16.63
C GLY A 44 0.31 -1.20 -15.12
N ALA A 45 1.20 -0.68 -14.28
CA ALA A 45 0.88 -0.47 -12.86
C ALA A 45 -0.33 0.46 -12.72
N HIS A 46 -1.18 0.19 -11.73
CA HIS A 46 -2.43 0.91 -11.52
C HIS A 46 -2.28 2.18 -10.70
N GLY A 47 -1.17 2.31 -9.97
CA GLY A 47 -0.89 3.45 -9.13
C GLY A 47 0.55 3.49 -8.63
N LEU A 48 0.85 4.59 -7.95
CA LEU A 48 2.11 4.81 -7.25
C LEU A 48 1.82 5.09 -5.78
N THR A 49 2.63 4.51 -4.91
CA THR A 49 2.56 4.74 -3.46
C THR A 49 3.87 5.36 -2.97
N VAL A 50 3.74 6.32 -2.07
CA VAL A 50 4.87 6.95 -1.37
C VAL A 50 4.57 7.17 0.10
N HIS A 51 5.63 7.17 0.93
CA HIS A 51 5.53 7.46 2.35
C HIS A 51 6.54 8.57 2.71
N PRO A 52 6.15 9.85 2.62
CA PRO A 52 7.00 10.97 3.00
C PRO A 52 7.11 11.04 4.53
N ARG A 53 8.13 10.40 5.09
CA ARG A 53 8.42 10.48 6.52
C ARG A 53 9.02 11.83 6.87
N PRO A 54 8.84 12.33 8.12
CA PRO A 54 9.37 13.64 8.55
C PRO A 54 10.88 13.80 8.36
N ASP A 55 11.64 12.71 8.44
CA ASP A 55 13.10 12.69 8.25
C ASP A 55 13.56 12.52 6.79
N GLU A 56 12.62 12.39 5.85
CA GLU A 56 12.86 12.23 4.42
C GLU A 56 13.85 11.10 4.06
N ARG A 57 13.94 10.04 4.91
CA ARG A 57 14.88 8.93 4.71
C ARG A 57 14.73 8.21 3.36
N HIS A 58 13.56 8.30 2.75
CA HIS A 58 13.25 7.80 1.40
C HIS A 58 12.54 8.87 0.57
N THR A 59 11.22 8.83 0.40
CA THR A 59 10.48 9.87 -0.32
C THR A 59 10.65 11.21 0.36
N ARG A 60 11.04 12.23 -0.40
CA ARG A 60 11.14 13.62 0.04
C ARG A 60 9.85 14.37 -0.27
N ASN A 61 9.58 15.44 0.45
CA ASN A 61 8.45 16.31 0.15
C ASN A 61 8.53 16.91 -1.26
N SER A 62 9.74 17.11 -1.79
CA SER A 62 9.98 17.58 -3.16
C SER A 62 9.60 16.57 -4.25
N ASP A 63 9.50 15.28 -3.93
CA ASP A 63 9.10 14.25 -4.91
C ASP A 63 7.60 14.29 -5.20
N LEU A 64 6.78 14.75 -4.24
CA LEU A 64 5.32 14.68 -4.33
C LEU A 64 4.73 15.49 -5.49
N PRO A 65 5.09 16.79 -5.69
CA PRO A 65 4.58 17.55 -6.83
C PRO A 65 5.02 16.95 -8.17
N GLU A 66 6.21 16.36 -8.27
CA GLU A 66 6.67 15.72 -9.51
C GLU A 66 5.87 14.45 -9.83
N ILE A 67 5.55 13.64 -8.81
CA ILE A 67 4.72 12.43 -8.97
C ILE A 67 3.29 12.83 -9.31
N ARG A 68 2.73 13.87 -8.66
CA ARG A 68 1.39 14.36 -8.98
C ARG A 68 1.32 14.84 -10.43
N SER A 69 2.26 15.70 -10.88
CA SER A 69 2.32 16.16 -12.26
C SER A 69 2.46 15.00 -13.25
N LEU A 70 3.31 14.01 -12.96
CA LEU A 70 3.44 12.81 -13.79
C LEU A 70 2.09 12.10 -13.99
N ILE A 71 1.33 11.93 -12.90
CA ILE A 71 0.04 11.26 -12.95
C ILE A 71 -0.98 12.11 -13.72
N ASP A 72 -1.09 13.39 -13.41
CA ASP A 72 -2.06 14.29 -14.03
C ASP A 72 -1.83 14.44 -15.54
N ASP A 73 -0.58 14.59 -15.95
CA ASP A 73 -0.22 14.91 -17.34
C ASP A 73 -0.15 13.66 -18.24
N GLU A 74 0.36 12.52 -17.71
CA GLU A 74 0.68 11.36 -18.53
C GLU A 74 -0.20 10.13 -18.21
N PHE A 75 -0.68 10.00 -16.96
CA PHE A 75 -1.40 8.81 -16.50
C PHE A 75 -2.66 9.14 -15.68
N PRO A 76 -3.63 9.93 -16.19
CA PRO A 76 -4.74 10.46 -15.39
C PRO A 76 -5.71 9.42 -14.83
N ARG A 77 -5.50 8.13 -15.12
CA ARG A 77 -6.25 7.02 -14.54
C ARG A 77 -5.49 6.26 -13.45
N ALA A 78 -4.22 6.61 -13.24
CA ALA A 78 -3.41 6.00 -12.19
C ALA A 78 -3.77 6.60 -10.84
N GLU A 79 -3.68 5.78 -9.79
CA GLU A 79 -3.94 6.19 -8.42
C GLU A 79 -2.65 6.68 -7.76
N PHE A 80 -2.70 7.82 -7.08
CA PHE A 80 -1.66 8.28 -6.19
C PHE A 80 -2.07 7.95 -4.75
N ASN A 81 -1.27 7.16 -4.05
CA ASN A 81 -1.45 6.85 -2.63
C ASN A 81 -0.33 7.48 -1.81
N ILE A 82 -0.69 8.27 -0.80
CA ILE A 82 0.27 8.84 0.16
C ILE A 82 0.04 8.17 1.51
N GLU A 83 1.09 7.54 2.04
CA GLU A 83 1.11 6.88 3.35
C GLU A 83 1.73 7.78 4.39
N GLY A 84 1.25 7.72 5.64
CA GLY A 84 1.90 8.40 6.74
C GLY A 84 1.15 8.36 8.06
N TYR A 85 1.86 8.75 9.13
CA TYR A 85 1.26 8.99 10.43
C TYR A 85 0.53 10.33 10.40
N PRO A 86 -0.72 10.43 10.89
CA PRO A 86 -1.59 11.59 10.71
C PRO A 86 -1.26 12.77 11.63
N THR A 87 -0.06 13.33 11.51
CA THR A 87 0.26 14.64 12.07
C THR A 87 -0.43 15.76 11.29
N GLU A 88 -0.54 16.96 11.85
CA GLU A 88 -1.11 18.08 11.11
C GLU A 88 -0.31 18.41 9.84
N ASP A 89 1.02 18.35 9.89
CA ASP A 89 1.88 18.57 8.72
C ASP A 89 1.61 17.55 7.62
N PHE A 90 1.41 16.28 7.99
CA PHE A 90 1.04 15.22 7.03
C PHE A 90 -0.33 15.49 6.40
N LEU A 91 -1.32 15.88 7.20
CA LEU A 91 -2.66 16.18 6.69
C LEU A 91 -2.65 17.38 5.73
N LEU A 92 -1.91 18.44 6.04
CA LEU A 92 -1.71 19.57 5.13
C LEU A 92 -0.98 19.18 3.84
N LEU A 93 -0.01 18.27 3.93
CA LEU A 93 0.69 17.74 2.76
C LEU A 93 -0.26 16.95 1.86
N VAL A 94 -1.10 16.09 2.43
CA VAL A 94 -2.15 15.36 1.70
C VAL A 94 -3.13 16.32 1.01
N GLU A 95 -3.63 17.32 1.77
CA GLU A 95 -4.54 18.32 1.24
C GLU A 95 -3.93 19.16 0.11
N LYS A 96 -2.63 19.39 0.15
CA LYS A 96 -1.89 20.11 -0.90
C LYS A 96 -1.72 19.28 -2.18
N HIS A 97 -1.41 17.99 -2.05
CA HIS A 97 -1.07 17.15 -3.20
C HIS A 97 -2.22 16.31 -3.75
N GLN A 98 -3.39 16.33 -3.10
CA GLN A 98 -4.64 15.75 -3.56
C GLN A 98 -4.49 14.32 -4.10
N PRO A 99 -3.99 13.35 -3.29
CA PRO A 99 -3.92 11.95 -3.72
C PRO A 99 -5.32 11.34 -3.82
N GLU A 100 -5.47 10.30 -4.63
CA GLU A 100 -6.70 9.51 -4.71
C GLU A 100 -6.92 8.66 -3.45
N GLN A 101 -5.82 8.22 -2.81
CA GLN A 101 -5.87 7.44 -1.58
C GLN A 101 -4.89 7.95 -0.54
N VAL A 102 -5.28 7.86 0.71
CA VAL A 102 -4.43 8.12 1.88
C VAL A 102 -4.42 6.87 2.75
N THR A 103 -3.24 6.31 2.98
CA THR A 103 -3.06 5.18 3.91
C THR A 103 -2.48 5.68 5.22
N LEU A 104 -3.27 5.63 6.30
CA LEU A 104 -2.80 6.02 7.63
C LEU A 104 -2.08 4.85 8.30
N VAL A 105 -0.84 5.11 8.76
CA VAL A 105 0.03 4.13 9.42
C VAL A 105 0.39 4.60 10.83
N PRO A 106 0.53 3.67 11.83
CA PRO A 106 0.83 4.02 13.22
C PRO A 106 2.33 4.23 13.50
N ASP A 107 3.08 4.68 12.50
CA ASP A 107 4.54 4.69 12.56
C ASP A 107 5.10 5.68 13.59
N ASP A 108 5.92 5.17 14.50
CA ASP A 108 6.84 6.00 15.25
C ASP A 108 7.97 6.49 14.32
N PRO A 109 8.37 7.77 14.37
CA PRO A 109 9.49 8.27 13.57
C PRO A 109 10.81 7.48 13.76
N ALA A 110 11.00 6.83 14.90
CA ALA A 110 12.18 6.01 15.19
C ALA A 110 12.17 4.63 14.50
N GLN A 111 11.01 4.13 14.04
CA GLN A 111 10.91 2.83 13.38
C GLN A 111 11.59 2.82 12.01
N ALA A 112 12.28 1.72 11.68
CA ALA A 112 12.94 1.57 10.39
C ALA A 112 11.93 1.44 9.22
N THR A 113 10.82 0.76 9.46
CA THR A 113 9.71 0.55 8.51
C THR A 113 8.42 0.36 9.29
N SER A 114 7.27 0.41 8.61
CA SER A 114 5.97 0.06 9.21
C SER A 114 5.95 -1.44 9.50
N ASP A 115 5.95 -1.83 10.77
CA ASP A 115 6.08 -3.21 11.22
C ASP A 115 4.87 -3.73 12.01
N HIS A 116 3.83 -2.89 12.15
CA HIS A 116 2.56 -3.24 12.79
C HIS A 116 1.43 -2.30 12.32
N GLY A 117 0.19 -2.77 12.45
CA GLY A 117 -1.01 -2.00 12.17
C GLY A 117 -1.52 -1.20 13.38
N TRP A 118 -2.56 -0.41 13.16
CA TRP A 118 -3.25 0.31 14.23
C TRP A 118 -3.89 -0.64 15.24
N ASN A 119 -3.73 -0.34 16.53
CA ASN A 119 -4.54 -0.96 17.57
C ASN A 119 -5.92 -0.29 17.64
N PHE A 120 -6.86 -0.79 16.87
CA PHE A 120 -8.19 -0.18 16.78
C PHE A 120 -8.97 -0.24 18.10
N ALA A 121 -8.63 -1.15 19.03
CA ALA A 121 -9.28 -1.19 20.34
C ALA A 121 -9.01 0.09 21.17
N THR A 122 -7.85 0.72 20.97
CA THR A 122 -7.43 1.91 21.74
C THR A 122 -7.33 3.17 20.90
N GLN A 123 -7.14 3.05 19.59
CA GLN A 123 -6.81 4.18 18.72
C GLN A 123 -7.95 4.59 17.76
N ALA A 124 -9.07 3.85 17.72
CA ALA A 124 -10.21 4.20 16.86
C ALA A 124 -10.75 5.61 17.15
N ALA A 125 -10.83 6.01 18.41
CA ALA A 125 -11.29 7.35 18.80
C ALA A 125 -10.38 8.46 18.30
N PHE A 126 -9.07 8.23 18.24
CA PHE A 126 -8.08 9.15 17.64
C PHE A 126 -8.24 9.23 16.13
N LEU A 127 -8.44 8.09 15.45
CA LEU A 127 -8.53 8.02 14.00
C LEU A 127 -9.82 8.60 13.45
N THR A 128 -10.94 8.45 14.15
CA THR A 128 -12.27 8.86 13.65
C THR A 128 -12.36 10.31 13.16
N PRO A 129 -11.92 11.34 13.93
CA PRO A 129 -11.97 12.72 13.44
C PRO A 129 -11.04 12.97 12.25
N ILE A 130 -9.91 12.27 12.18
CA ILE A 130 -8.93 12.36 11.10
C ILE A 130 -9.52 11.77 9.81
N VAL A 131 -10.06 10.56 9.89
CA VAL A 131 -10.75 9.91 8.77
C VAL A 131 -11.89 10.81 8.26
N LYS A 132 -12.69 11.37 9.15
CA LYS A 132 -13.76 12.31 8.78
C LYS A 132 -13.24 13.54 8.04
N ARG A 133 -12.11 14.12 8.47
CA ARG A 133 -11.46 15.26 7.79
C ARG A 133 -11.02 14.87 6.37
N LEU A 134 -10.33 13.75 6.22
CA LEU A 134 -9.86 13.26 4.92
C LEU A 134 -11.02 12.92 3.99
N LYS A 135 -12.05 12.26 4.50
CA LYS A 135 -13.27 11.94 3.73
C LYS A 135 -13.99 13.21 3.25
N LYS A 136 -14.04 14.26 4.07
CA LYS A 136 -14.59 15.57 3.66
C LYS A 136 -13.77 16.21 2.55
N GLY A 137 -12.46 15.96 2.50
CA GLY A 137 -11.57 16.38 1.42
C GLY A 137 -11.71 15.56 0.14
N GLY A 138 -12.54 14.49 0.13
CA GLY A 138 -12.76 13.63 -1.03
C GLY A 138 -11.79 12.46 -1.16
N PHE A 139 -10.90 12.28 -0.20
CA PHE A 139 -9.89 11.22 -0.22
C PHE A 139 -10.48 9.85 0.15
N ARG A 140 -10.04 8.79 -0.51
CA ARG A 140 -10.23 7.44 -0.04
C ARG A 140 -9.26 7.18 1.11
N VAL A 141 -9.77 6.69 2.24
CA VAL A 141 -8.95 6.43 3.43
C VAL A 141 -8.77 4.95 3.65
N SER A 142 -7.51 4.51 3.71
CA SER A 142 -7.08 3.18 4.08
C SER A 142 -6.38 3.20 5.43
N LEU A 143 -6.63 2.22 6.29
CA LEU A 143 -6.00 2.10 7.60
C LEU A 143 -5.10 0.86 7.64
N PHE A 144 -3.81 1.06 7.94
CA PHE A 144 -2.86 -0.05 8.06
C PHE A 144 -3.23 -0.93 9.26
N SER A 145 -3.35 -2.23 9.04
CA SER A 145 -3.98 -3.16 9.99
C SER A 145 -3.22 -4.47 10.11
N ASP A 146 -2.95 -4.88 11.33
CA ASP A 146 -2.57 -6.27 11.58
C ASP A 146 -3.73 -7.22 11.22
N PRO A 147 -3.43 -8.48 10.84
CA PRO A 147 -4.45 -9.46 10.52
C PRO A 147 -5.18 -9.95 11.79
N ASN A 148 -6.12 -9.14 12.29
CA ASN A 148 -6.94 -9.42 13.45
C ASN A 148 -8.44 -9.16 13.14
N PRO A 149 -9.27 -10.20 12.95
CA PRO A 149 -10.67 -10.04 12.61
C PRO A 149 -11.50 -9.35 13.72
N ASP A 150 -11.09 -9.44 15.00
CA ASP A 150 -11.80 -8.84 16.11
C ASP A 150 -11.74 -7.30 16.10
N TRP A 151 -10.79 -6.73 15.39
CA TRP A 151 -10.60 -5.28 15.27
C TRP A 151 -11.36 -4.64 14.10
N VAL A 152 -11.87 -5.45 13.20
CA VAL A 152 -12.52 -4.97 11.96
C VAL A 152 -13.72 -4.06 12.23
N ALA A 153 -14.55 -4.38 13.22
CA ALA A 153 -15.70 -3.54 13.58
C ALA A 153 -15.25 -2.13 13.99
N ALA A 154 -14.21 -2.04 14.84
CA ALA A 154 -13.68 -0.76 15.28
C ALA A 154 -13.00 0.01 14.13
N ALA A 155 -12.32 -0.67 13.21
CA ALA A 155 -11.78 -0.05 12.01
C ALA A 155 -12.87 0.54 11.11
N ARG A 156 -13.95 -0.22 10.85
CA ARG A 156 -15.12 0.25 10.09
C ARG A 156 -15.76 1.49 10.74
N ASP A 157 -15.90 1.47 12.06
CA ASP A 157 -16.59 2.54 12.80
C ASP A 157 -15.82 3.87 12.80
N THR A 158 -14.54 3.89 12.41
CA THR A 158 -13.81 5.12 12.11
C THR A 158 -14.34 5.85 10.88
N GLY A 159 -15.06 5.16 9.98
CA GLY A 159 -15.56 5.68 8.71
C GLY A 159 -14.58 5.52 7.54
N ALA A 160 -13.49 4.78 7.70
CA ALA A 160 -12.54 4.48 6.62
C ALA A 160 -13.19 3.63 5.50
N ASP A 161 -12.61 3.69 4.31
CA ASP A 161 -13.07 2.93 3.14
C ASP A 161 -12.42 1.55 3.06
N ARG A 162 -11.15 1.48 3.52
CA ARG A 162 -10.30 0.30 3.39
C ARG A 162 -9.54 0.02 4.67
N ILE A 163 -9.16 -1.24 4.82
CA ILE A 163 -7.98 -1.61 5.61
C ILE A 163 -6.88 -2.11 4.66
N GLU A 164 -5.64 -1.83 5.00
CA GLU A 164 -4.47 -2.44 4.35
C GLU A 164 -3.86 -3.45 5.30
N LEU A 165 -3.93 -4.73 4.93
CA LEU A 165 -3.41 -5.82 5.74
C LEU A 165 -1.88 -5.85 5.71
N TYR A 166 -1.26 -5.83 6.88
CA TYR A 166 0.17 -6.02 7.04
C TYR A 166 0.57 -7.47 6.73
N THR A 167 1.30 -7.65 5.65
CA THR A 167 1.71 -8.98 5.15
C THR A 167 3.16 -9.35 5.49
N GLY A 168 3.88 -8.54 6.27
CA GLY A 168 5.28 -8.78 6.65
C GLY A 168 5.54 -10.17 7.23
N PRO A 169 4.79 -10.65 8.26
CA PRO A 169 4.96 -12.00 8.79
C PRO A 169 4.75 -13.09 7.74
N TYR A 170 3.77 -12.94 6.82
CA TYR A 170 3.54 -13.86 5.72
C TYR A 170 4.74 -13.91 4.77
N GLY A 171 5.28 -12.74 4.39
CA GLY A 171 6.45 -12.64 3.51
C GLY A 171 7.74 -13.17 4.16
N SER A 172 7.92 -12.95 5.48
CA SER A 172 9.13 -13.37 6.20
C SER A 172 9.28 -14.89 6.30
N TYR A 173 8.18 -15.65 6.23
CA TYR A 173 8.21 -17.14 6.26
C TYR A 173 8.43 -17.76 4.88
N HIS A 174 9.21 -17.13 4.01
CA HIS A 174 9.49 -17.61 2.65
C HIS A 174 10.15 -19.01 2.59
N THR A 175 10.81 -19.46 3.66
CA THR A 175 11.41 -20.80 3.79
C THR A 175 10.60 -21.78 4.67
N ASP A 176 9.49 -21.33 5.29
CA ASP A 176 8.65 -22.14 6.17
C ASP A 176 7.19 -22.09 5.70
N SER A 177 6.87 -23.03 4.82
CA SER A 177 5.54 -23.08 4.20
C SER A 177 4.39 -23.29 5.19
N ALA A 178 4.64 -23.96 6.33
CA ALA A 178 3.60 -24.18 7.35
C ALA A 178 3.28 -22.89 8.10
N LYS A 179 4.30 -22.09 8.46
CA LYS A 179 4.09 -20.78 9.06
C LYS A 179 3.49 -19.79 8.06
N ALA A 180 3.98 -19.77 6.82
CA ALA A 180 3.39 -18.96 5.76
C ALA A 180 1.90 -19.26 5.55
N ALA A 181 1.51 -20.53 5.51
CA ALA A 181 0.10 -20.94 5.38
C ALA A 181 -0.77 -20.46 6.57
N LYS A 182 -0.22 -20.52 7.79
CA LYS A 182 -0.92 -20.02 8.99
C LYS A 182 -1.15 -18.50 8.93
N GLU A 183 -0.15 -17.73 8.52
CA GLU A 183 -0.30 -16.28 8.36
C GLU A 183 -1.24 -15.93 7.20
N LEU A 184 -1.17 -16.66 6.09
CA LEU A 184 -2.10 -16.50 4.97
C LEU A 184 -3.56 -16.71 5.42
N GLU A 185 -3.82 -17.69 6.26
CA GLU A 185 -5.17 -17.94 6.79
C GLU A 185 -5.62 -16.84 7.76
N ARG A 186 -4.72 -16.26 8.57
CA ARG A 186 -5.02 -15.10 9.42
C ARG A 186 -5.40 -13.89 8.57
N LEU A 187 -4.61 -13.60 7.52
CA LEU A 187 -4.91 -12.54 6.54
C LEU A 187 -6.27 -12.76 5.90
N GLY A 188 -6.54 -13.99 5.45
CA GLY A 188 -7.80 -14.34 4.82
C GLY A 188 -9.01 -14.16 5.73
N LYS A 189 -8.95 -14.62 7.00
CA LYS A 189 -10.03 -14.44 7.98
C LYS A 189 -10.31 -12.96 8.25
N THR A 190 -9.28 -12.13 8.36
CA THR A 190 -9.45 -10.70 8.57
C THR A 190 -10.06 -10.03 7.34
N ALA A 191 -9.62 -10.42 6.14
CA ALA A 191 -10.20 -9.93 4.89
C ALA A 191 -11.69 -10.31 4.78
N ASP A 192 -12.05 -11.55 5.08
CA ASP A 192 -13.44 -12.02 5.07
C ASP A 192 -14.31 -11.19 6.02
N ALA A 193 -13.83 -10.90 7.24
CA ALA A 193 -14.52 -10.06 8.21
C ALA A 193 -14.64 -8.60 7.71
N ALA A 194 -13.58 -8.04 7.12
CA ALA A 194 -13.57 -6.67 6.58
C ALA A 194 -14.58 -6.49 5.45
N LEU A 195 -14.58 -7.42 4.50
CA LEU A 195 -15.53 -7.43 3.38
C LEU A 195 -16.97 -7.58 3.87
N ALA A 196 -17.22 -8.45 4.85
CA ALA A 196 -18.54 -8.60 5.45
C ALA A 196 -19.00 -7.34 6.21
N ALA A 197 -18.06 -6.56 6.75
CA ALA A 197 -18.32 -5.28 7.40
C ALA A 197 -18.47 -4.10 6.40
N GLY A 198 -18.29 -4.33 5.10
CA GLY A 198 -18.41 -3.31 4.05
C GLY A 198 -17.12 -2.53 3.77
N LEU A 199 -15.99 -2.92 4.36
CA LEU A 199 -14.68 -2.38 4.04
C LEU A 199 -14.10 -3.06 2.79
N GLN A 200 -13.35 -2.32 1.98
CA GLN A 200 -12.46 -2.91 0.99
C GLN A 200 -11.12 -3.31 1.65
N VAL A 201 -10.38 -4.20 1.00
CA VAL A 201 -9.13 -4.75 1.54
C VAL A 201 -7.98 -4.51 0.57
N ASN A 202 -6.95 -3.82 1.05
CA ASN A 202 -5.62 -3.76 0.44
C ASN A 202 -4.67 -4.67 1.21
N ALA A 203 -3.48 -4.93 0.66
CA ALA A 203 -2.41 -5.63 1.34
C ALA A 203 -1.04 -5.07 0.94
N GLY A 204 -0.10 -5.05 1.87
CA GLY A 204 1.25 -4.55 1.63
C GLY A 204 2.28 -5.13 2.60
N HIS A 205 3.54 -4.94 2.27
CA HIS A 205 4.74 -5.45 2.93
C HIS A 205 5.18 -6.87 2.53
N ASP A 206 6.43 -6.97 2.10
CA ASP A 206 7.16 -8.23 1.84
C ASP A 206 6.45 -9.19 0.86
N LEU A 207 5.65 -8.60 -0.04
CA LEU A 207 5.05 -9.32 -1.14
C LEU A 207 6.03 -9.43 -2.32
N VAL A 208 6.08 -10.62 -2.90
CA VAL A 208 6.92 -10.97 -4.04
C VAL A 208 6.12 -11.81 -5.04
N VAL A 209 6.63 -11.95 -6.27
CA VAL A 209 5.99 -12.77 -7.32
C VAL A 209 5.66 -14.20 -6.83
N GLY A 210 6.49 -14.77 -5.94
CA GLY A 210 6.33 -16.11 -5.43
C GLY A 210 5.18 -16.29 -4.42
N ASN A 211 4.84 -15.28 -3.62
CA ASN A 211 3.81 -15.38 -2.57
C ASN A 211 2.46 -14.73 -2.95
N LEU A 212 2.45 -13.79 -3.89
CA LEU A 212 1.24 -13.11 -4.35
C LEU A 212 0.12 -14.04 -4.86
N PRO A 213 0.38 -15.07 -5.70
CA PRO A 213 -0.70 -15.93 -6.22
C PRO A 213 -1.51 -16.61 -5.13
N ALA A 214 -0.85 -17.06 -4.05
CA ALA A 214 -1.56 -17.68 -2.92
C ALA A 214 -2.41 -16.65 -2.15
N LEU A 215 -1.90 -15.42 -1.96
CA LEU A 215 -2.65 -14.35 -1.31
C LEU A 215 -3.89 -13.96 -2.11
N VAL A 216 -3.75 -13.70 -3.41
CA VAL A 216 -4.88 -13.35 -4.30
C VAL A 216 -5.89 -14.48 -4.41
N LYS A 217 -5.43 -15.73 -4.37
CA LYS A 217 -6.32 -16.91 -4.34
C LYS A 217 -7.11 -16.97 -3.02
N ARG A 218 -6.48 -16.69 -1.88
CA ARG A 218 -7.13 -16.71 -0.56
C ARG A 218 -8.07 -15.53 -0.35
N ILE A 219 -7.74 -14.36 -0.93
CA ILE A 219 -8.54 -13.13 -0.81
C ILE A 219 -8.99 -12.69 -2.21
N PRO A 220 -10.03 -13.32 -2.79
CA PRO A 220 -10.45 -13.07 -4.18
C PRO A 220 -10.95 -11.64 -4.44
N ALA A 221 -11.37 -10.93 -3.39
CA ALA A 221 -11.84 -9.54 -3.46
C ALA A 221 -10.77 -8.54 -2.97
N LEU A 222 -9.49 -8.94 -3.00
CA LEU A 222 -8.38 -8.03 -2.71
C LEU A 222 -8.40 -6.88 -3.73
N ALA A 223 -8.55 -5.66 -3.24
CA ALA A 223 -8.69 -4.49 -4.10
C ALA A 223 -7.35 -4.05 -4.70
N GLU A 224 -6.29 -4.06 -3.88
CA GLU A 224 -4.99 -3.54 -4.27
C GLU A 224 -3.87 -4.18 -3.44
N VAL A 225 -2.69 -4.26 -4.05
CA VAL A 225 -1.43 -4.54 -3.35
C VAL A 225 -0.47 -3.37 -3.55
N SER A 226 0.15 -2.90 -2.45
CA SER A 226 1.21 -1.88 -2.46
C SER A 226 2.57 -2.57 -2.23
N ILE A 227 3.46 -2.52 -3.23
CA ILE A 227 4.69 -3.31 -3.21
C ILE A 227 5.91 -2.43 -3.52
N GLY A 228 6.83 -2.35 -2.57
CA GLY A 228 8.07 -1.56 -2.69
C GLY A 228 9.31 -2.44 -2.75
N HIS A 229 9.73 -3.01 -1.62
CA HIS A 229 11.01 -3.71 -1.48
C HIS A 229 11.14 -4.89 -2.45
N GLY A 230 10.20 -5.82 -2.45
CA GLY A 230 10.24 -7.01 -3.31
C GLY A 230 10.20 -6.67 -4.79
N LEU A 231 9.39 -5.67 -5.19
CA LEU A 231 9.33 -5.20 -6.56
C LEU A 231 10.63 -4.51 -6.99
N THR A 232 11.22 -3.68 -6.13
CA THR A 232 12.50 -3.03 -6.40
C THR A 232 13.64 -4.04 -6.54
N ALA A 233 13.67 -5.08 -5.69
CA ALA A 233 14.64 -6.17 -5.78
C ALA A 233 14.54 -6.91 -7.13
N ASP A 234 13.33 -7.31 -7.54
CA ASP A 234 13.09 -7.92 -8.86
C ASP A 234 13.50 -6.96 -10.01
N ALA A 235 13.28 -5.65 -9.86
CA ALA A 235 13.61 -4.67 -10.88
C ALA A 235 15.13 -4.51 -11.12
N LEU A 236 15.95 -4.82 -10.14
CA LEU A 236 17.41 -4.88 -10.30
C LEU A 236 17.85 -6.04 -11.21
N GLU A 237 17.06 -7.10 -11.31
CA GLU A 237 17.35 -8.27 -12.14
C GLU A 237 16.66 -8.18 -13.51
N TYR A 238 15.41 -7.74 -13.57
CA TYR A 238 14.55 -7.82 -14.77
C TYR A 238 14.22 -6.45 -15.38
N GLY A 239 14.70 -5.36 -14.79
CA GLY A 239 14.28 -4.00 -15.13
C GLY A 239 12.85 -3.70 -14.67
N MET A 240 12.52 -2.43 -14.46
CA MET A 240 11.22 -2.00 -13.90
C MET A 240 10.02 -2.48 -14.73
N ALA A 241 10.06 -2.30 -16.05
CA ALA A 241 8.94 -2.70 -16.92
C ALA A 241 8.70 -4.21 -16.91
N GLY A 242 9.75 -5.01 -17.01
CA GLY A 242 9.66 -6.48 -16.95
C GLY A 242 9.12 -6.96 -15.60
N THR A 243 9.56 -6.35 -14.52
CA THR A 243 9.11 -6.63 -13.16
C THR A 243 7.63 -6.32 -12.98
N VAL A 244 7.16 -5.16 -13.42
CA VAL A 244 5.72 -4.81 -13.32
C VAL A 244 4.86 -5.86 -14.03
N GLY A 245 5.24 -6.31 -15.23
CA GLY A 245 4.53 -7.38 -15.93
C GLY A 245 4.47 -8.69 -15.14
N ARG A 246 5.57 -9.06 -14.46
CA ARG A 246 5.63 -10.26 -13.59
C ARG A 246 4.67 -10.14 -12.40
N PHE A 247 4.66 -8.98 -11.73
CA PHE A 247 3.78 -8.73 -10.59
C PHE A 247 2.30 -8.64 -11.01
N LEU A 248 1.99 -8.00 -12.13
CA LEU A 248 0.63 -7.98 -12.69
C LEU A 248 0.11 -9.40 -12.94
N LYS A 249 0.92 -10.25 -13.59
CA LYS A 249 0.56 -11.67 -13.78
C LYS A 249 0.34 -12.39 -12.44
N ALA A 250 1.14 -12.11 -11.42
CA ALA A 250 0.97 -12.70 -10.09
C ALA A 250 -0.30 -12.19 -9.37
N CYS A 251 -0.77 -10.98 -9.69
CA CYS A 251 -2.03 -10.40 -9.23
C CYS A 251 -3.26 -10.90 -10.00
N GLY A 252 -3.06 -11.63 -11.11
CA GLY A 252 -4.14 -12.22 -11.90
C GLY A 252 -4.54 -11.44 -13.18
N TRP A 253 -3.71 -10.45 -13.61
CA TRP A 253 -3.87 -9.68 -14.86
C TRP A 253 -3.30 -10.42 -16.07
#